data_56aba1adcfb4a947a1aba79499cbd252
#
_entry.id   56aba1adcfb4a947a1aba79499cbd252
#
_cell.length_a   1.000
_cell.length_b   1.000
_cell.length_c   1.000
_cell.angle_alpha   90.00
_cell.angle_beta   90.00
_cell.angle_gamma   90.00
#
_symmetry.space_group_name_H-M   'P 1'
#
loop_
_entity.id
_entity.type
_entity.pdbx_description
1 polymer ?
#
loop_
_entity_poly.entity_id
_entity_poly.type
_entity_poly.pdbx_seq_one_letter_code
_entity_poly.pdbx_strand_id
1 'polypeptide(L)'
;DRLQKVLGAAIRFTLQFPVASLRETFRDRNRTLGDTAFHIFRVAEMGLETGQGHPLRPEGFAQKAPADWGGEQIAAYGRDVSARLDRWWACADPAVAHRVETYYGRRTMHEVLERTTWHAAQHARQLVLMLEAHGIAADRPLTPADLAGLPMPDDPWG
;
A
#
# COMPACT_ATOMS: atom_id res chain seq x y z
N ASP A 1 -4.94 -9.74 8.67
CA ASP A 1 -3.57 -9.74 9.26
C ASP A 1 -2.44 -9.40 8.27
N ARG A 2 -2.40 -10.01 7.05
CA ARG A 2 -1.31 -9.79 6.08
C ARG A 2 -1.24 -8.33 5.59
N LEU A 3 -2.36 -7.74 5.20
CA LEU A 3 -2.41 -6.34 4.78
C LEU A 3 -1.89 -5.41 5.88
N GLN A 4 -2.26 -5.64 7.14
CA GLN A 4 -1.79 -4.84 8.27
C GLN A 4 -0.27 -4.94 8.47
N LYS A 5 0.33 -6.12 8.28
CA LYS A 5 1.79 -6.27 8.29
C LYS A 5 2.46 -5.45 7.19
N VAL A 6 1.91 -5.48 5.97
CA VAL A 6 2.40 -4.70 4.83
C VAL A 6 2.31 -3.20 5.12
N LEU A 7 1.17 -2.71 5.61
CA LEU A 7 1.00 -1.30 5.95
C LEU A 7 1.94 -0.86 7.07
N GLY A 8 2.11 -1.68 8.10
CA GLY A 8 3.05 -1.41 9.20
C GLY A 8 4.50 -1.33 8.72
N ALA A 9 4.91 -2.18 7.79
CA ALA A 9 6.23 -2.12 7.17
C ALA A 9 6.38 -0.85 6.33
N ALA A 10 5.40 -0.53 5.49
CA ALA A 10 5.40 0.68 4.65
C ALA A 10 5.47 1.97 5.48
N ILE A 11 4.78 2.04 6.63
CA ILE A 11 4.87 3.16 7.57
C ILE A 11 6.30 3.34 8.07
N ARG A 12 6.95 2.25 8.52
CA ARG A 12 8.34 2.31 9.00
C ARG A 12 9.29 2.76 7.90
N PHE A 13 9.16 2.20 6.70
CA PHE A 13 10.00 2.56 5.55
C PHE A 13 9.83 4.03 5.15
N THR A 14 8.59 4.52 5.14
CA THR A 14 8.29 5.93 4.84
C THR A 14 9.02 6.89 5.79
N LEU A 15 9.08 6.55 7.07
CA LEU A 15 9.74 7.36 8.10
C LEU A 15 11.28 7.31 8.04
N GLN A 16 11.85 6.33 7.35
CA GLN A 16 13.32 6.23 7.19
C GLN A 16 13.88 7.12 6.08
N PHE A 17 13.05 7.57 5.13
CA PHE A 17 13.52 8.42 4.05
C PHE A 17 13.92 9.82 4.55
N PRO A 18 15.08 10.34 4.13
CA PRO A 18 15.40 11.76 4.31
C PRO A 18 14.32 12.63 3.65
N VAL A 19 13.99 13.75 4.27
CA VAL A 19 12.91 14.63 3.80
C VAL A 19 13.12 15.07 2.34
N ALA A 20 14.37 15.37 1.95
CA ALA A 20 14.71 15.80 0.60
C ALA A 20 14.45 14.69 -0.44
N SER A 21 14.76 13.42 -0.11
CA SER A 21 14.64 12.32 -1.05
C SER A 21 13.20 11.94 -1.39
N LEU A 22 12.23 12.31 -0.56
CA LEU A 22 10.81 12.05 -0.85
C LEU A 22 10.32 12.69 -2.16
N ARG A 23 11.04 13.71 -2.66
CA ARG A 23 10.71 14.39 -3.92
C ARG A 23 11.48 13.85 -5.12
N GLU A 24 12.40 12.94 -4.90
CA GLU A 24 13.17 12.29 -5.95
C GLU A 24 12.33 11.21 -6.63
N THR A 25 12.62 10.95 -7.89
CA THR A 25 12.13 9.79 -8.62
C THR A 25 13.16 8.67 -8.58
N PHE A 26 12.71 7.44 -8.70
CA PHE A 26 13.60 6.29 -8.70
C PHE A 26 13.53 5.57 -10.05
N ARG A 27 14.70 5.34 -10.66
CA ARG A 27 14.79 4.83 -12.03
C ARG A 27 13.99 5.72 -13.00
N ASP A 28 13.53 5.19 -14.11
CA ASP A 28 12.73 5.93 -15.11
C ASP A 28 11.24 6.01 -14.76
N ARG A 29 10.91 6.18 -13.47
CA ARG A 29 9.51 6.23 -13.00
C ARG A 29 9.06 7.68 -12.79
N ASN A 30 7.81 7.96 -13.16
CA ASN A 30 7.19 9.29 -13.02
C ASN A 30 6.67 9.56 -11.59
N ARG A 31 6.80 8.59 -10.68
CA ARG A 31 6.33 8.68 -9.30
C ARG A 31 7.51 8.94 -8.38
N THR A 32 7.38 9.94 -7.49
CA THR A 32 8.39 10.20 -6.48
C THR A 32 8.39 9.11 -5.40
N LEU A 33 9.45 9.07 -4.56
CA LEU A 33 9.52 8.17 -3.41
C LEU A 33 8.33 8.43 -2.46
N GLY A 34 8.03 9.70 -2.18
CA GLY A 34 6.87 10.07 -1.36
C GLY A 34 5.55 9.65 -1.97
N ASP A 35 5.37 9.85 -3.28
CA ASP A 35 4.16 9.40 -3.97
C ASP A 35 4.05 7.87 -4.00
N THR A 36 5.16 7.14 -4.04
CA THR A 36 5.16 5.67 -3.96
C THR A 36 4.72 5.20 -2.58
N ALA A 37 5.24 5.82 -1.52
CA ALA A 37 4.82 5.54 -0.15
C ALA A 37 3.33 5.88 0.07
N PHE A 38 2.88 7.06 -0.35
CA PHE A 38 1.47 7.47 -0.29
C PHE A 38 0.56 6.49 -1.03
N HIS A 39 0.98 6.04 -2.21
CA HIS A 39 0.21 5.14 -3.04
C HIS A 39 -0.10 3.81 -2.35
N ILE A 40 0.81 3.27 -1.53
CA ILE A 40 0.57 2.05 -0.75
C ILE A 40 -0.67 2.21 0.13
N PHE A 41 -0.75 3.33 0.84
CA PHE A 41 -1.86 3.61 1.75
C PHE A 41 -3.14 3.96 0.98
N ARG A 42 -3.02 4.68 -0.14
CA ARG A 42 -4.19 4.98 -1.00
C ARG A 42 -4.80 3.71 -1.60
N VAL A 43 -3.99 2.77 -2.04
CA VAL A 43 -4.46 1.45 -2.52
C VAL A 43 -5.24 0.71 -1.42
N ALA A 44 -4.72 0.71 -0.19
CA ALA A 44 -5.39 0.09 0.94
C ALA A 44 -6.72 0.79 1.29
N GLU A 45 -6.74 2.12 1.27
CA GLU A 45 -7.94 2.92 1.48
C GLU A 45 -9.00 2.64 0.41
N MET A 46 -8.61 2.53 -0.86
CA MET A 46 -9.54 2.17 -1.94
C MET A 46 -10.14 0.78 -1.73
N GLY A 47 -9.37 -0.18 -1.22
CA GLY A 47 -9.89 -1.48 -0.81
C GLY A 47 -10.93 -1.36 0.32
N LEU A 48 -10.66 -0.51 1.31
CA LEU A 48 -11.61 -0.20 2.39
C LEU A 48 -12.90 0.45 1.86
N GLU A 49 -12.76 1.49 1.03
CA GLU A 49 -13.90 2.18 0.38
C GLU A 49 -14.77 1.17 -0.38
N THR A 50 -14.14 0.20 -1.06
CA THR A 50 -14.86 -0.86 -1.76
C THR A 50 -15.61 -1.77 -0.80
N GLY A 51 -15.02 -2.12 0.33
CA GLY A 51 -15.68 -2.86 1.40
C GLY A 51 -16.85 -2.10 2.04
N GLN A 52 -16.84 -0.78 1.94
CA GLN A 52 -17.91 0.11 2.40
C GLN A 52 -18.99 0.38 1.34
N GLY A 53 -18.92 -0.28 0.18
CA GLY A 53 -19.91 -0.21 -0.88
C GLY A 53 -19.61 0.75 -2.02
N HIS A 54 -18.42 1.36 -2.06
CA HIS A 54 -17.99 2.22 -3.17
C HIS A 54 -17.37 1.37 -4.29
N PRO A 55 -17.67 1.64 -5.57
CA PRO A 55 -17.02 0.92 -6.67
C PRO A 55 -15.50 1.20 -6.71
N LEU A 56 -14.69 0.16 -6.91
CA LEU A 56 -13.25 0.33 -7.13
C LEU A 56 -13.00 0.92 -8.52
N ARG A 57 -12.48 2.14 -8.57
CA ARG A 57 -12.23 2.88 -9.82
C ARG A 57 -10.74 3.14 -10.03
N PRO A 58 -10.24 3.07 -11.29
CA PRO A 58 -8.80 3.19 -11.57
C PRO A 58 -8.24 4.60 -11.31
N GLU A 59 -9.08 5.64 -11.36
CA GLU A 59 -8.66 7.04 -11.17
C GLU A 59 -8.01 7.28 -9.80
N GLY A 60 -8.44 6.53 -8.77
CA GLY A 60 -7.88 6.62 -7.43
C GLY A 60 -6.40 6.25 -7.34
N PHE A 61 -5.91 5.41 -8.26
CA PHE A 61 -4.49 5.03 -8.30
C PHE A 61 -3.57 6.13 -8.81
N ALA A 62 -4.10 7.14 -9.48
CA ALA A 62 -3.35 8.29 -9.97
C ALA A 62 -3.17 9.39 -8.92
N GLN A 63 -3.83 9.29 -7.78
CA GLN A 63 -3.71 10.28 -6.71
C GLN A 63 -2.28 10.33 -6.17
N LYS A 64 -1.82 11.55 -5.90
CA LYS A 64 -0.50 11.84 -5.34
C LYS A 64 -0.65 12.37 -3.92
N ALA A 65 0.42 12.29 -3.15
CA ALA A 65 0.48 12.96 -1.86
C ALA A 65 0.27 14.47 -2.03
N PRO A 66 -0.41 15.16 -1.10
CA PRO A 66 -0.42 16.62 -1.06
C PRO A 66 1.01 17.17 -1.11
N ALA A 67 1.20 18.28 -1.84
CA ALA A 67 2.53 18.80 -2.15
C ALA A 67 3.35 19.23 -0.92
N ASP A 68 2.66 19.56 0.17
CA ASP A 68 3.25 19.97 1.45
C ASP A 68 3.50 18.80 2.43
N TRP A 69 3.09 17.56 2.05
CA TRP A 69 3.31 16.40 2.91
C TRP A 69 4.75 15.90 2.87
N GLY A 70 5.30 15.68 4.06
CA GLY A 70 6.54 14.93 4.27
C GLY A 70 6.28 13.50 4.75
N GLY A 71 7.33 12.80 5.14
CA GLY A 71 7.24 11.41 5.59
C GLY A 71 6.31 11.21 6.78
N GLU A 72 6.30 12.14 7.73
CA GLU A 72 5.42 12.07 8.91
C GLU A 72 3.94 12.16 8.54
N GLN A 73 3.55 13.06 7.63
CA GLN A 73 2.17 13.20 7.19
C GLN A 73 1.72 11.97 6.39
N ILE A 74 2.57 11.47 5.51
CA ILE A 74 2.31 10.25 4.75
C ILE A 74 2.16 9.04 5.68
N ALA A 75 3.04 8.91 6.68
CA ALA A 75 2.97 7.84 7.67
C ALA A 75 1.73 7.97 8.57
N ALA A 76 1.35 9.20 8.95
CA ALA A 76 0.12 9.46 9.70
C ALA A 76 -1.12 9.04 8.92
N TYR A 77 -1.18 9.36 7.63
CA TYR A 77 -2.23 8.87 6.74
C TYR A 77 -2.27 7.34 6.69
N GLY A 78 -1.11 6.69 6.58
CA GLY A 78 -1.02 5.22 6.61
C GLY A 78 -1.55 4.63 7.92
N ARG A 79 -1.24 5.24 9.06
CA ARG A 79 -1.77 4.83 10.39
C ARG A 79 -3.29 4.99 10.47
N ASP A 80 -3.84 6.08 9.93
CA ASP A 80 -5.30 6.29 9.88
C ASP A 80 -5.99 5.23 9.02
N VAL A 81 -5.48 4.98 7.81
CA VAL A 81 -6.03 3.93 6.91
C VAL A 81 -5.98 2.56 7.60
N SER A 82 -4.86 2.20 8.22
CA SER A 82 -4.71 0.94 8.96
C SER A 82 -5.76 0.81 10.07
N ALA A 83 -5.94 1.86 10.89
CA ALA A 83 -6.91 1.86 11.97
C ALA A 83 -8.37 1.79 11.46
N ARG A 84 -8.67 2.44 10.33
CA ARG A 84 -10.00 2.35 9.70
C ARG A 84 -10.28 0.96 9.14
N LEU A 85 -9.28 0.31 8.56
CA LEU A 85 -9.37 -1.08 8.10
C LEU A 85 -9.64 -2.04 9.26
N ASP A 86 -8.96 -1.88 10.40
CA ASP A 86 -9.21 -2.71 11.59
C ASP A 86 -10.64 -2.54 12.11
N ARG A 87 -11.13 -1.30 12.19
CA ARG A 87 -12.51 -1.04 12.61
C ARG A 87 -13.54 -1.65 11.66
N TRP A 88 -13.31 -1.51 10.36
CA TRP A 88 -14.18 -2.10 9.35
C TRP A 88 -14.16 -3.63 9.44
N TRP A 89 -12.98 -4.24 9.56
CA TRP A 89 -12.82 -5.69 9.66
C TRP A 89 -13.53 -6.27 10.91
N ALA A 90 -13.49 -5.56 12.02
CA ALA A 90 -14.16 -5.97 13.25
C ALA A 90 -15.69 -6.12 13.11
N CYS A 91 -16.29 -5.44 12.12
CA CYS A 91 -17.72 -5.46 11.84
C CYS A 91 -18.09 -6.22 10.55
N ALA A 92 -17.11 -6.59 9.73
CA ALA A 92 -17.32 -7.26 8.46
C ALA A 92 -17.61 -8.76 8.66
N ASP A 93 -18.35 -9.35 7.71
CA ASP A 93 -18.42 -10.80 7.60
C ASP A 93 -17.02 -11.35 7.31
N PRO A 94 -16.46 -12.23 8.16
CA PRO A 94 -15.10 -12.76 7.98
C PRO A 94 -14.88 -13.47 6.64
N ALA A 95 -15.92 -14.04 6.04
CA ALA A 95 -15.84 -14.67 4.72
C ALA A 95 -15.64 -13.67 3.58
N VAL A 96 -16.05 -12.38 3.79
CA VAL A 96 -16.01 -11.30 2.78
C VAL A 96 -16.40 -11.75 1.38
N ALA A 97 -17.40 -12.63 1.33
CA ALA A 97 -17.84 -13.32 0.10
C ALA A 97 -18.80 -12.46 -0.74
N HIS A 98 -19.29 -11.34 -0.22
CA HIS A 98 -20.19 -10.44 -0.96
C HIS A 98 -19.49 -9.87 -2.19
N ARG A 99 -20.29 -9.62 -3.23
CA ARG A 99 -19.76 -9.12 -4.50
C ARG A 99 -19.73 -7.61 -4.53
N VAL A 100 -18.65 -7.08 -5.10
CA VAL A 100 -18.40 -5.66 -5.26
C VAL A 100 -18.06 -5.33 -6.72
N GLU A 101 -18.30 -4.08 -7.10
CA GLU A 101 -17.99 -3.58 -8.45
C GLU A 101 -16.56 -3.05 -8.50
N THR A 102 -15.81 -3.50 -9.51
CA THR A 102 -14.44 -3.04 -9.75
C THR A 102 -14.25 -2.67 -11.23
N TYR A 103 -13.22 -1.91 -11.56
CA TYR A 103 -12.89 -1.54 -12.94
C TYR A 103 -12.45 -2.75 -13.80
N TYR A 104 -12.16 -3.89 -13.18
CA TYR A 104 -11.85 -5.16 -13.86
C TYR A 104 -12.96 -6.20 -13.72
N GLY A 105 -14.20 -5.75 -13.46
CA GLY A 105 -15.40 -6.57 -13.36
C GLY A 105 -15.85 -6.82 -11.93
N ARG A 106 -16.95 -7.58 -11.79
CA ARG A 106 -17.53 -7.90 -10.50
C ARG A 106 -16.72 -8.99 -9.79
N ARG A 107 -16.31 -8.72 -8.54
CA ARG A 107 -15.44 -9.61 -7.74
C ARG A 107 -16.04 -9.83 -6.36
N THR A 108 -15.57 -10.84 -5.64
CA THR A 108 -15.80 -10.92 -4.19
C THR A 108 -14.92 -9.91 -3.47
N MET A 109 -15.36 -9.45 -2.31
CA MET A 109 -14.54 -8.57 -1.48
C MET A 109 -13.24 -9.24 -1.04
N HIS A 110 -13.25 -10.58 -0.87
CA HIS A 110 -12.04 -11.36 -0.63
C HIS A 110 -11.01 -11.18 -1.75
N GLU A 111 -11.42 -11.34 -3.00
CA GLU A 111 -10.51 -11.14 -4.17
C GLU A 111 -9.96 -9.71 -4.23
N VAL A 112 -10.78 -8.72 -3.86
CA VAL A 112 -10.33 -7.31 -3.79
C VAL A 112 -9.29 -7.13 -2.70
N LEU A 113 -9.48 -7.68 -1.50
CA LEU A 113 -8.52 -7.58 -0.40
C LEU A 113 -7.20 -8.29 -0.72
N GLU A 114 -7.24 -9.47 -1.34
CA GLU A 114 -6.04 -10.18 -1.77
C GLU A 114 -5.25 -9.37 -2.81
N ARG A 115 -5.94 -8.82 -3.82
CA ARG A 115 -5.32 -7.94 -4.82
C ARG A 115 -4.77 -6.65 -4.19
N THR A 116 -5.50 -6.04 -3.27
CA THR A 116 -5.06 -4.85 -2.51
C THR A 116 -3.78 -5.16 -1.73
N THR A 117 -3.75 -6.30 -1.06
CA THR A 117 -2.60 -6.76 -0.27
C THR A 117 -1.38 -7.00 -1.16
N TRP A 118 -1.56 -7.71 -2.28
CA TRP A 118 -0.51 -7.93 -3.28
C TRP A 118 0.05 -6.60 -3.80
N HIS A 119 -0.82 -5.67 -4.20
CA HIS A 119 -0.44 -4.37 -4.76
C HIS A 119 0.36 -3.54 -3.73
N ALA A 120 -0.14 -3.45 -2.50
CA ALA A 120 0.56 -2.76 -1.42
C ALA A 120 1.92 -3.40 -1.10
N ALA A 121 1.99 -4.74 -1.06
CA ALA A 121 3.22 -5.48 -0.80
C ALA A 121 4.27 -5.27 -1.90
N GLN A 122 3.84 -5.23 -3.17
CA GLN A 122 4.72 -4.95 -4.30
C GLN A 122 5.41 -3.59 -4.15
N HIS A 123 4.65 -2.55 -3.83
CA HIS A 123 5.22 -1.22 -3.61
C HIS A 123 6.03 -1.12 -2.31
N ALA A 124 5.68 -1.85 -1.26
CA ALA A 124 6.50 -1.92 -0.04
C ALA A 124 7.89 -2.52 -0.33
N ARG A 125 7.99 -3.55 -1.19
CA ARG A 125 9.27 -4.09 -1.67
C ARG A 125 10.05 -3.05 -2.48
N GLN A 126 9.38 -2.23 -3.27
CA GLN A 126 10.02 -1.13 -4.00
C GLN A 126 10.61 -0.09 -3.03
N LEU A 127 9.92 0.25 -1.93
CA LEU A 127 10.48 1.15 -0.92
C LEU A 127 11.76 0.61 -0.29
N VAL A 128 11.86 -0.71 -0.07
CA VAL A 128 13.11 -1.33 0.43
C VAL A 128 14.27 -1.05 -0.53
N LEU A 129 14.08 -1.29 -1.84
CA LEU A 129 15.12 -1.02 -2.85
C LEU A 129 15.47 0.47 -2.94
N MET A 130 14.49 1.36 -2.76
CA MET A 130 14.72 2.80 -2.71
C MET A 130 15.55 3.19 -1.48
N LEU A 131 15.27 2.62 -0.30
CA LEU A 131 16.07 2.84 0.91
C LEU A 131 17.50 2.35 0.72
N GLU A 132 17.70 1.14 0.19
CA GLU A 132 19.00 0.57 -0.10
C GLU A 132 19.82 1.45 -1.04
N ALA A 133 19.18 2.03 -2.07
CA ALA A 133 19.84 2.96 -2.99
C ALA A 133 20.30 4.27 -2.30
N HIS A 134 19.69 4.61 -1.16
CA HIS A 134 20.12 5.72 -0.29
C HIS A 134 21.10 5.26 0.82
N GLY A 135 21.56 4.01 0.79
CA GLY A 135 22.43 3.46 1.83
C GLY A 135 21.74 3.21 3.17
N ILE A 136 20.42 3.12 3.17
CA ILE A 136 19.60 2.93 4.38
C ILE A 136 19.07 1.49 4.41
N ALA A 137 19.41 0.75 5.46
CA ALA A 137 18.82 -0.57 5.70
C ALA A 137 17.35 -0.43 6.13
N ALA A 138 16.45 -1.17 5.48
CA ALA A 138 15.03 -1.15 5.83
C ALA A 138 14.79 -1.73 7.23
N ASP A 139 14.03 -1.03 8.07
CA ASP A 139 13.66 -1.49 9.42
C ASP A 139 12.66 -2.64 9.34
N ARG A 140 13.10 -3.83 9.74
CA ARG A 140 12.27 -5.04 9.77
C ARG A 140 11.50 -5.26 8.46
N PRO A 141 12.20 -5.55 7.35
CA PRO A 141 11.58 -5.77 6.06
C PRO A 141 10.64 -6.98 6.10
N LEU A 142 9.65 -6.98 5.19
CA LEU A 142 8.75 -8.12 5.03
C LEU A 142 9.54 -9.37 4.64
N THR A 143 9.26 -10.46 5.34
CA THR A 143 9.89 -11.76 5.10
C THR A 143 9.12 -12.54 4.01
N PRO A 144 9.73 -13.57 3.39
CA PRO A 144 9.00 -14.48 2.51
C PRO A 144 7.76 -15.11 3.17
N ALA A 145 7.81 -15.35 4.49
CA ALA A 145 6.67 -15.88 5.24
C ALA A 145 5.51 -14.86 5.34
N ASP A 146 5.82 -13.55 5.44
CA ASP A 146 4.79 -12.50 5.46
C ASP A 146 4.10 -12.35 4.09
N LEU A 147 4.78 -12.71 3.03
CA LEU A 147 4.31 -12.61 1.64
C LEU A 147 3.79 -13.96 1.09
N ALA A 148 3.83 -15.02 1.87
CA ALA A 148 3.45 -16.36 1.42
C ALA A 148 2.03 -16.40 0.86
N GLY A 149 1.86 -17.01 -0.33
CA GLY A 149 0.58 -17.11 -1.04
C GLY A 149 0.21 -15.89 -1.88
N LEU A 150 0.97 -14.79 -1.83
CA LEU A 150 0.84 -13.71 -2.80
C LEU A 150 1.69 -14.04 -4.05
N PRO A 151 1.17 -13.82 -5.27
CA PRO A 151 1.91 -14.05 -6.51
C PRO A 151 2.93 -12.93 -6.77
N MET A 152 3.92 -12.83 -5.86
CA MET A 152 4.93 -11.78 -5.93
C MET A 152 5.91 -12.08 -7.09
N PRO A 153 6.18 -11.13 -7.99
CA PRO A 153 7.23 -11.29 -8.99
C PRO A 153 8.62 -11.29 -8.34
N ASP A 154 9.58 -11.94 -8.96
CA ASP A 154 10.98 -11.96 -8.48
C ASP A 154 11.55 -10.53 -8.46
N ASP A 155 11.37 -9.79 -9.56
CA ASP A 155 11.71 -8.35 -9.61
C ASP A 155 10.52 -7.49 -9.18
N PRO A 156 10.66 -6.66 -8.13
CA PRO A 156 9.63 -5.73 -7.71
C PRO A 156 9.22 -4.68 -8.76
N TRP A 157 10.01 -4.54 -9.83
CA TRP A 157 9.77 -3.60 -10.92
C TRP A 157 9.20 -4.24 -12.18
N GLY A 158 9.10 -5.58 -12.21
CA GLY A 158 8.72 -6.44 -13.34
C GLY A 158 7.33 -6.24 -13.90
#